data_c3024769b35ef46abf973dd660c35dd9
#
_entry.id   c3024769b35ef46abf973dd660c35dd9
#
_cell.length_a   1.000
_cell.length_b   1.000
_cell.length_c   1.000
_cell.angle_alpha   90.00
_cell.angle_beta   90.00
_cell.angle_gamma   90.00
#
_symmetry.space_group_name_H-M   'P 1'
#
loop_
_entity.id
_entity.type
_entity.pdbx_description
1 polymer ?
#
loop_
_entity_poly.entity_id
_entity_poly.type
_entity_poly.pdbx_seq_one_letter_code
_entity_poly.pdbx_strand_id
1 'polypeptide(L)'
;MEHGCEHRRRRRLIRWIQALALSALLAIGVTWIGAAVDHPVERAIVDGMAAPECAQVRAMPAGSLLSARQPDSAVCRSFFLYRAAYVDAASNAPGYSAAVMRARVDEFWQLVGYVLALWFVFVCVVVGIVVVVRRRFEQHAGGHHGSTPT
;
A
#
# COMPACT_ATOMS: atom_id res chain seq x y z
N MET A 1 -42.39 0.80 25.10
CA MET A 1 -41.19 -0.08 25.28
C MET A 1 -40.28 -0.19 24.06
N GLU A 2 -40.52 0.55 22.95
CA GLU A 2 -39.77 0.45 21.68
C GLU A 2 -38.43 1.17 21.66
N HIS A 3 -38.23 2.24 22.43
CA HIS A 3 -37.00 3.07 22.40
C HIS A 3 -35.69 2.36 22.84
N GLY A 4 -35.81 1.25 23.61
CA GLY A 4 -34.63 0.52 24.08
C GLY A 4 -33.94 -0.35 23.01
N CYS A 5 -34.66 -0.84 22.01
CA CYS A 5 -34.15 -1.71 20.96
C CYS A 5 -33.35 -0.93 19.91
N GLU A 6 -33.84 0.25 19.57
CA GLU A 6 -33.21 1.14 18.57
C GLU A 6 -31.86 1.66 19.06
N HIS A 7 -31.73 2.01 20.32
CA HIS A 7 -30.49 2.50 20.93
C HIS A 7 -29.41 1.41 20.99
N ARG A 8 -29.75 0.15 21.24
CA ARG A 8 -28.80 -0.99 21.17
C ARG A 8 -28.34 -1.27 19.77
N ARG A 9 -29.21 -1.16 18.76
CA ARG A 9 -28.88 -1.39 17.35
C ARG A 9 -27.90 -0.31 16.86
N ARG A 10 -28.17 0.96 17.21
CA ARG A 10 -27.30 2.09 16.85
C ARG A 10 -25.90 1.98 17.45
N ARG A 11 -25.78 1.58 18.73
CA ARG A 11 -24.48 1.38 19.40
C ARG A 11 -23.68 0.23 18.76
N ARG A 12 -24.33 -0.84 18.34
CA ARG A 12 -23.67 -1.94 17.62
C ARG A 12 -23.15 -1.46 16.26
N LEU A 13 -23.98 -0.74 15.52
CA LEU A 13 -23.59 -0.18 14.21
C LEU A 13 -22.38 0.73 14.34
N ILE A 14 -22.37 1.63 15.31
CA ILE A 14 -21.24 2.53 15.56
C ILE A 14 -19.94 1.74 15.84
N ARG A 15 -20.00 0.70 16.68
CA ARG A 15 -18.83 -0.15 16.97
C ARG A 15 -18.32 -0.87 15.73
N TRP A 16 -19.20 -1.35 14.86
CA TRP A 16 -18.82 -1.97 13.61
C TRP A 16 -18.14 -0.98 12.65
N ILE A 17 -18.69 0.22 12.53
CA ILE A 17 -18.10 1.29 11.70
C ILE A 17 -16.71 1.67 12.25
N GLN A 18 -16.57 1.81 13.56
CA GLN A 18 -15.28 2.11 14.19
C GLN A 18 -14.24 0.98 13.95
N ALA A 19 -14.65 -0.28 14.10
CA ALA A 19 -13.77 -1.42 13.83
C ALA A 19 -13.31 -1.47 12.37
N LEU A 20 -14.23 -1.22 11.42
CA LEU A 20 -13.92 -1.17 10.01
C LEU A 20 -12.99 0.02 9.66
N ALA A 21 -13.25 1.20 10.23
CA ALA A 21 -12.39 2.36 10.04
C ALA A 21 -10.98 2.13 10.59
N LEU A 22 -10.88 1.53 11.79
CA LEU A 22 -9.58 1.22 12.41
C LEU A 22 -8.80 0.19 11.56
N SER A 23 -9.46 -0.85 11.05
CA SER A 23 -8.82 -1.85 10.18
C SER A 23 -8.32 -1.24 8.87
N ALA A 24 -9.07 -0.32 8.27
CA ALA A 24 -8.66 0.40 7.08
C ALA A 24 -7.43 1.30 7.34
N LEU A 25 -7.42 2.04 8.45
CA LEU A 25 -6.28 2.87 8.85
C LEU A 25 -5.03 2.03 9.09
N LEU A 26 -5.18 0.88 9.73
CA LEU A 26 -4.07 -0.03 10.00
C LEU A 26 -3.51 -0.62 8.69
N ALA A 27 -4.37 -1.00 7.76
CA ALA A 27 -3.97 -1.47 6.43
C ALA A 27 -3.19 -0.40 5.66
N ILE A 28 -3.65 0.85 5.67
CA ILE A 28 -2.96 2.00 5.06
C ILE A 28 -1.58 2.21 5.71
N GLY A 29 -1.50 2.15 7.04
CA GLY A 29 -0.24 2.28 7.77
C GLY A 29 0.78 1.19 7.40
N VAL A 30 0.35 -0.06 7.34
CA VAL A 30 1.21 -1.20 6.93
C VAL A 30 1.68 -1.03 5.48
N THR A 31 0.80 -0.60 4.58
CA THR A 31 1.15 -0.34 3.17
C THR A 31 2.20 0.76 3.03
N TRP A 32 2.08 1.83 3.84
CA TRP A 32 3.10 2.89 3.87
C TRP A 32 4.47 2.39 4.35
N ILE A 33 4.48 1.56 5.40
CA ILE A 33 5.72 0.95 5.90
C ILE A 33 6.33 0.06 4.81
N GLY A 34 5.54 -0.75 4.10
CA GLY A 34 6.00 -1.58 2.99
C GLY A 34 6.68 -0.76 1.90
N ALA A 35 6.02 0.27 1.37
CA ALA A 35 6.58 1.15 0.35
C ALA A 35 7.87 1.87 0.81
N ALA A 36 7.98 2.18 2.11
CA ALA A 36 9.20 2.79 2.67
C ALA A 36 10.37 1.80 2.77
N VAL A 37 10.08 0.51 2.96
CA VAL A 37 11.10 -0.56 3.01
C VAL A 37 11.57 -0.93 1.61
N ASP A 38 10.67 -0.97 0.63
CA ASP A 38 11.00 -1.38 -0.76
C ASP A 38 11.83 -0.33 -1.51
N HIS A 39 11.67 0.96 -1.16
CA HIS A 39 12.46 2.04 -1.75
C HIS A 39 13.30 2.80 -0.70
N PRO A 40 14.36 2.19 -0.15
CA PRO A 40 15.25 2.88 0.77
C PRO A 40 16.09 3.93 0.05
N VAL A 41 16.36 5.05 0.71
CA VAL A 41 17.41 5.99 0.25
C VAL A 41 18.77 5.36 0.52
N GLU A 42 19.46 4.96 -0.53
CA GLU A 42 20.75 4.27 -0.42
C GLU A 42 21.86 5.27 -0.14
N ARG A 43 22.46 5.19 1.05
CA ARG A 43 23.52 6.12 1.48
C ARG A 43 24.73 6.06 0.57
N ALA A 44 25.11 4.88 0.07
CA ALA A 44 26.24 4.71 -0.83
C ALA A 44 26.08 5.50 -2.14
N ILE A 45 24.85 5.64 -2.65
CA ILE A 45 24.56 6.48 -3.83
C ILE A 45 24.72 7.95 -3.48
N VAL A 46 24.18 8.38 -2.34
CA VAL A 46 24.25 9.78 -1.86
C VAL A 46 25.71 10.19 -1.63
N ASP A 47 26.49 9.32 -0.97
CA ASP A 47 27.92 9.55 -0.72
C ASP A 47 28.70 9.65 -2.04
N GLY A 48 28.41 8.78 -3.02
CA GLY A 48 28.98 8.86 -4.37
C GLY A 48 28.64 10.15 -5.11
N MET A 49 27.43 10.69 -4.91
CA MET A 49 27.02 12.00 -5.47
C MET A 49 27.78 13.16 -4.85
N ALA A 50 28.15 13.07 -3.57
CA ALA A 50 28.88 14.12 -2.84
C ALA A 50 30.40 14.03 -3.05
N ALA A 51 30.92 12.84 -3.34
CA ALA A 51 32.36 12.60 -3.44
C ALA A 51 32.99 13.33 -4.63
N PRO A 52 34.07 14.10 -4.43
CA PRO A 52 34.75 14.81 -5.51
C PRO A 52 35.44 13.85 -6.53
N GLU A 53 35.83 12.67 -6.07
CA GLU A 53 36.44 11.62 -6.90
C GLU A 53 35.46 11.04 -7.94
N CYS A 54 34.15 11.20 -7.72
CA CYS A 54 33.09 10.73 -8.62
C CYS A 54 32.67 11.80 -9.66
N ALA A 55 33.42 12.89 -9.80
CA ALA A 55 33.12 13.96 -10.72
C ALA A 55 32.99 13.49 -12.18
N GLN A 56 33.81 12.52 -12.60
CA GLN A 56 33.74 11.92 -13.94
C GLN A 56 32.40 11.20 -14.16
N VAL A 57 31.94 10.42 -13.19
CA VAL A 57 30.64 9.74 -13.26
C VAL A 57 29.49 10.75 -13.33
N ARG A 58 29.63 11.88 -12.64
CA ARG A 58 28.62 12.95 -12.64
C ARG A 58 28.55 13.68 -13.98
N ALA A 59 29.68 13.84 -14.67
CA ALA A 59 29.78 14.51 -15.97
C ALA A 59 29.18 13.66 -17.11
N MET A 60 29.17 12.33 -17.00
CA MET A 60 28.61 11.45 -18.03
C MET A 60 27.09 11.57 -18.10
N PRO A 61 26.47 11.55 -19.30
CA PRO A 61 25.03 11.53 -19.44
C PRO A 61 24.47 10.22 -18.89
N ALA A 62 23.33 10.30 -18.16
CA ALA A 62 22.65 9.13 -17.62
C ALA A 62 22.21 8.19 -18.75
N GLY A 63 22.20 6.88 -18.51
CA GLY A 63 21.85 5.85 -19.51
C GLY A 63 22.96 5.51 -20.51
N SER A 64 23.98 6.34 -20.69
CA SER A 64 25.12 6.08 -21.63
C SER A 64 26.26 5.29 -21.00
N LEU A 65 26.17 4.98 -19.73
CA LEU A 65 27.24 4.41 -18.90
C LEU A 65 27.46 2.90 -19.12
N LEU A 66 26.55 2.21 -19.81
CA LEU A 66 26.64 0.74 -20.03
C LEU A 66 27.92 0.33 -20.82
N SER A 67 28.48 1.22 -21.63
CA SER A 67 29.72 1.00 -22.37
C SER A 67 30.96 1.61 -21.68
N ALA A 68 30.79 2.34 -20.60
CA ALA A 68 31.86 2.98 -19.88
C ALA A 68 32.57 2.02 -18.92
N ARG A 69 33.86 2.20 -18.72
CA ARG A 69 34.62 1.43 -17.74
C ARG A 69 34.11 1.76 -16.32
N GLN A 70 33.80 0.71 -15.58
CA GLN A 70 33.35 0.83 -14.19
C GLN A 70 34.47 1.46 -13.34
N PRO A 71 34.16 2.43 -12.46
CA PRO A 71 35.12 3.03 -11.55
C PRO A 71 35.64 2.00 -10.51
N ASP A 72 36.93 2.12 -10.19
CA ASP A 72 37.59 1.23 -9.22
C ASP A 72 37.17 1.55 -7.78
N SER A 73 36.78 2.80 -7.49
CA SER A 73 36.29 3.23 -6.18
C SER A 73 34.91 2.60 -5.85
N ALA A 74 34.82 1.94 -4.72
CA ALA A 74 33.56 1.35 -4.24
C ALA A 74 32.45 2.39 -4.04
N VAL A 75 32.81 3.60 -3.60
CA VAL A 75 31.86 4.72 -3.40
C VAL A 75 31.27 5.17 -4.73
N CYS A 76 32.11 5.32 -5.77
CA CYS A 76 31.66 5.74 -7.08
C CYS A 76 30.92 4.64 -7.84
N ARG A 77 31.12 3.36 -7.49
CA ARG A 77 30.49 2.22 -8.15
C ARG A 77 28.97 2.21 -7.96
N SER A 78 28.49 2.41 -6.75
CA SER A 78 27.05 2.46 -6.47
C SER A 78 26.37 3.61 -7.23
N PHE A 79 26.97 4.79 -7.24
CA PHE A 79 26.49 5.92 -7.99
C PHE A 79 26.55 5.69 -9.52
N PHE A 80 27.60 5.07 -10.01
CA PHE A 80 27.74 4.67 -11.42
C PHE A 80 26.63 3.71 -11.84
N LEU A 81 26.37 2.64 -11.07
CA LEU A 81 25.32 1.67 -11.35
C LEU A 81 23.93 2.31 -11.35
N TYR A 82 23.67 3.20 -10.40
CA TYR A 82 22.42 3.95 -10.38
C TYR A 82 22.23 4.78 -11.67
N ARG A 83 23.26 5.51 -12.10
CA ARG A 83 23.20 6.31 -13.34
C ARG A 83 23.13 5.46 -14.61
N ALA A 84 23.70 4.25 -14.58
CA ALA A 84 23.62 3.32 -15.70
C ALA A 84 22.23 2.68 -15.83
N ALA A 85 21.57 2.43 -14.70
CA ALA A 85 20.25 1.78 -14.67
C ALA A 85 19.10 2.70 -15.06
N TYR A 86 19.22 4.01 -14.79
CA TYR A 86 18.12 4.96 -15.00
C TYR A 86 18.52 6.08 -15.95
N VAL A 87 17.74 6.24 -17.02
CA VAL A 87 17.96 7.30 -18.03
C VAL A 87 17.83 8.71 -17.42
N ASP A 88 16.88 8.86 -16.48
CA ASP A 88 16.61 10.12 -15.79
C ASP A 88 17.27 10.17 -14.39
N ALA A 89 18.39 9.44 -14.23
CA ALA A 89 19.07 9.38 -12.95
C ALA A 89 19.52 10.78 -12.49
N ALA A 90 19.16 11.12 -11.25
CA ALA A 90 19.56 12.38 -10.64
C ALA A 90 21.09 12.48 -10.52
N SER A 91 21.61 13.68 -10.71
CA SER A 91 23.04 13.99 -10.55
C SER A 91 23.39 14.52 -9.17
N ASN A 92 22.41 14.79 -8.33
CA ASN A 92 22.56 15.37 -6.99
C ASN A 92 21.67 14.68 -5.96
N ALA A 93 22.07 14.72 -4.69
CA ALA A 93 21.36 14.10 -3.58
C ALA A 93 19.91 14.57 -3.38
N PRO A 94 19.57 15.88 -3.49
CA PRO A 94 18.18 16.32 -3.41
C PRO A 94 17.29 15.75 -4.52
N GLY A 95 17.82 15.70 -5.76
CA GLY A 95 17.10 15.11 -6.90
C GLY A 95 16.86 13.62 -6.71
N TYR A 96 17.85 12.88 -6.20
CA TYR A 96 17.74 11.46 -5.90
C TYR A 96 16.67 11.20 -4.81
N SER A 97 16.74 11.92 -3.69
CA SER A 97 15.75 11.76 -2.62
C SER A 97 14.34 12.10 -3.08
N ALA A 98 14.17 13.13 -3.91
CA ALA A 98 12.88 13.47 -4.51
C ALA A 98 12.38 12.39 -5.49
N ALA A 99 13.26 11.74 -6.26
CA ALA A 99 12.89 10.64 -7.14
C ALA A 99 12.45 9.41 -6.35
N VAL A 100 13.18 9.02 -5.31
CA VAL A 100 12.84 7.93 -4.40
C VAL A 100 11.49 8.20 -3.71
N MET A 101 11.27 9.43 -3.24
CA MET A 101 9.98 9.79 -2.60
C MET A 101 8.81 9.74 -3.58
N ARG A 102 9.00 10.14 -4.82
CA ARG A 102 7.96 9.99 -5.86
C ARG A 102 7.64 8.52 -6.12
N ALA A 103 8.66 7.68 -6.29
CA ALA A 103 8.48 6.24 -6.47
C ALA A 103 7.70 5.61 -5.30
N ARG A 104 8.05 5.96 -4.05
CA ARG A 104 7.30 5.53 -2.86
C ARG A 104 5.83 5.94 -2.88
N VAL A 105 5.57 7.19 -3.25
CA VAL A 105 4.18 7.73 -3.29
C VAL A 105 3.37 7.02 -4.37
N ASP A 106 3.94 6.81 -5.55
CA ASP A 106 3.27 6.13 -6.66
C ASP A 106 2.95 4.68 -6.30
N GLU A 107 3.90 3.94 -5.75
CA GLU A 107 3.70 2.57 -5.28
C GLU A 107 2.70 2.50 -4.13
N PHE A 108 2.79 3.42 -3.17
CA PHE A 108 1.84 3.52 -2.07
C PHE A 108 0.40 3.65 -2.56
N TRP A 109 0.12 4.56 -3.50
CA TRP A 109 -1.22 4.74 -4.03
C TRP A 109 -1.72 3.52 -4.80
N GLN A 110 -0.86 2.86 -5.54
CA GLN A 110 -1.18 1.62 -6.23
C GLN A 110 -1.55 0.52 -5.24
N LEU A 111 -0.73 0.31 -4.21
CA LEU A 111 -0.98 -0.69 -3.16
C LEU A 111 -2.24 -0.38 -2.35
N VAL A 112 -2.46 0.89 -1.98
CA VAL A 112 -3.69 1.33 -1.30
C VAL A 112 -4.92 1.01 -2.15
N GLY A 113 -4.86 1.24 -3.46
CA GLY A 113 -5.94 0.89 -4.38
C GLY A 113 -6.28 -0.61 -4.33
N TYR A 114 -5.28 -1.48 -4.39
CA TYR A 114 -5.48 -2.93 -4.29
C TYR A 114 -6.02 -3.37 -2.92
N VAL A 115 -5.46 -2.85 -1.84
CA VAL A 115 -5.90 -3.17 -0.46
C VAL A 115 -7.35 -2.76 -0.25
N LEU A 116 -7.74 -1.56 -0.68
CA LEU A 116 -9.11 -1.08 -0.57
C LEU A 116 -10.08 -1.89 -1.43
N ALA A 117 -9.69 -2.27 -2.66
CA ALA A 117 -10.50 -3.13 -3.52
C ALA A 117 -10.74 -4.51 -2.88
N LEU A 118 -9.69 -5.17 -2.38
CA LEU A 118 -9.79 -6.45 -1.69
C LEU A 118 -10.64 -6.34 -0.42
N TRP A 119 -10.46 -5.28 0.35
CA TRP A 119 -11.24 -5.03 1.56
C TRP A 119 -12.73 -4.84 1.22
N PHE A 120 -13.05 -4.10 0.17
CA PHE A 120 -14.42 -3.91 -0.29
C PHE A 120 -15.06 -5.22 -0.71
N VAL A 121 -14.36 -6.05 -1.50
CA VAL A 121 -14.84 -7.38 -1.91
C VAL A 121 -15.09 -8.25 -0.68
N PHE A 122 -14.19 -8.28 0.28
CA PHE A 122 -14.35 -9.03 1.52
C PHE A 122 -15.60 -8.60 2.30
N VAL A 123 -15.83 -7.31 2.46
CA VAL A 123 -17.02 -6.77 3.12
C VAL A 123 -18.31 -7.19 2.38
N CYS A 124 -18.32 -7.09 1.05
CA CYS A 124 -19.47 -7.51 0.24
C CYS A 124 -19.78 -9.01 0.41
N VAL A 125 -18.74 -9.86 0.42
CA VAL A 125 -18.90 -11.31 0.65
C VAL A 125 -19.47 -11.60 2.03
N VAL A 126 -18.93 -10.98 3.08
CA VAL A 126 -19.41 -11.16 4.46
C VAL A 126 -20.87 -10.72 4.59
N VAL A 127 -21.21 -9.55 4.06
CA VAL A 127 -22.61 -9.04 4.08
C VAL A 127 -23.52 -9.98 3.30
N GLY A 128 -23.09 -10.46 2.12
CA GLY A 128 -23.83 -11.42 1.31
C GLY A 128 -24.14 -12.72 2.08
N ILE A 129 -23.13 -13.31 2.73
CA ILE A 129 -23.28 -14.51 3.55
C ILE A 129 -24.27 -14.27 4.68
N VAL A 130 -24.14 -13.16 5.42
CA VAL A 130 -25.05 -12.83 6.53
C VAL A 130 -26.48 -12.70 6.04
N VAL A 131 -26.72 -12.04 4.90
CA VAL A 131 -28.07 -11.89 4.33
C VAL A 131 -28.64 -13.24 3.90
N VAL A 132 -27.85 -14.10 3.24
CA VAL A 132 -28.32 -15.43 2.81
C VAL A 132 -28.65 -16.33 4.01
N VAL A 133 -27.78 -16.35 5.01
CA VAL A 133 -27.98 -17.14 6.24
C VAL A 133 -29.25 -16.66 6.95
N ARG A 134 -29.44 -15.36 7.09
CA ARG A 134 -30.63 -14.79 7.73
C ARG A 134 -31.92 -15.15 6.99
N ARG A 135 -31.94 -15.06 5.66
CA ARG A 135 -33.11 -15.45 4.84
C ARG A 135 -33.45 -16.93 4.98
N ARG A 136 -32.44 -17.81 5.04
CA ARG A 136 -32.67 -19.25 5.25
C ARG A 136 -33.29 -19.54 6.61
N PHE A 137 -32.86 -18.87 7.70
CA PHE A 137 -33.44 -19.03 9.01
C PHE A 137 -34.90 -18.56 9.05
N GLU A 138 -35.25 -17.46 8.40
CA GLU A 138 -36.61 -16.95 8.31
C GLU A 138 -37.56 -17.94 7.57
N GLN A 139 -37.06 -18.60 6.50
CA GLN A 139 -37.82 -19.60 5.74
C GLN A 139 -38.09 -20.87 6.56
N HIS A 140 -37.17 -21.33 7.41
CA HIS A 140 -37.36 -22.50 8.25
C HIS A 140 -38.26 -22.23 9.43
N ALA A 141 -38.34 -21.02 9.95
CA ALA A 141 -39.23 -20.64 11.04
C ALA A 141 -40.70 -20.51 10.60
N GLY A 142 -40.97 -20.17 9.33
CA GLY A 142 -42.33 -20.02 8.79
C GLY A 142 -43.03 -21.32 8.39
N GLY A 143 -42.32 -22.46 8.30
CA GLY A 143 -42.86 -23.74 7.81
C GLY A 143 -43.64 -24.58 8.84
N HIS A 144 -43.70 -24.19 10.10
CA HIS A 144 -44.30 -25.02 11.17
C HIS A 144 -45.76 -24.67 11.57
N HIS A 145 -46.42 -23.74 10.87
CA HIS A 145 -47.77 -23.30 11.25
C HIS A 145 -48.90 -23.79 10.33
N GLY A 146 -48.76 -24.96 9.69
CA GLY A 146 -49.77 -25.43 8.74
C GLY A 146 -50.19 -26.90 8.85
N SER A 147 -50.54 -27.39 10.05
CA SER A 147 -51.31 -28.65 10.13
C SER A 147 -52.06 -28.74 11.47
N THR A 148 -53.22 -28.09 11.53
CA THR A 148 -54.29 -28.49 12.43
C THR A 148 -55.18 -29.47 11.65
N PRO A 149 -55.29 -30.78 12.01
CA PRO A 149 -56.31 -31.67 11.48
C PRO A 149 -57.64 -31.40 12.16
N THR A 150 -58.65 -31.13 11.38
CA THR A 150 -60.08 -31.22 11.74
C THR A 150 -60.51 -32.66 11.84
#